data_8d6002f4c26ede040966b731825333c2
#
_entry.id   8d6002f4c26ede040966b731825333c2
#
_cell.length_a   1.000
_cell.length_b   1.000
_cell.length_c   1.000
_cell.angle_alpha   90.00
_cell.angle_beta   90.00
_cell.angle_gamma   90.00
#
_symmetry.space_group_name_H-M   'P 1'
#
loop_
_entity.id
_entity.type
_entity.pdbx_description
1 polymer ?
#
loop_
_entity_poly.entity_id
_entity_poly.type
_entity_poly.pdbx_seq_one_letter_code
_entity_poly.pdbx_strand_id
1 'polypeptide(L)'
;MKSVELANLLGAYQYQSLKLIESFLQLRSSAFYLVGPDMRHRGLVTSNLAKKDDRLYQSRYMHMDPLHPSRHEEGGATVVHMDSIMSPEAIEQSAYYRDFLKPMDYRYVADMFFRSNDKIVAVITMLRDEEQGRFSEDELATLRKLQPFLEYTLNGVYLPAR
;
A
#
# COMPACT_ATOMS: atom_id res chain seq x y z
N MET A 1 -27.42 1.65 -7.71
CA MET A 1 -26.81 0.40 -7.22
C MET A 1 -27.06 0.27 -5.72
N LYS A 2 -27.44 -0.91 -5.27
CA LYS A 2 -27.68 -1.15 -3.83
C LYS A 2 -26.35 -1.19 -3.08
N SER A 3 -26.38 -0.86 -1.78
CA SER A 3 -25.17 -0.80 -0.93
C SER A 3 -24.36 -2.09 -0.93
N VAL A 4 -25.05 -3.25 -0.89
CA VAL A 4 -24.39 -4.58 -0.88
C VAL A 4 -23.67 -4.83 -2.21
N GLU A 5 -24.30 -4.47 -3.32
CA GLU A 5 -23.70 -4.63 -4.65
C GLU A 5 -22.46 -3.73 -4.80
N LEU A 6 -22.53 -2.50 -4.28
CA LEU A 6 -21.41 -1.57 -4.30
C LEU A 6 -20.25 -2.08 -3.46
N ALA A 7 -20.51 -2.62 -2.27
CA ALA A 7 -19.47 -3.19 -1.41
C ALA A 7 -18.80 -4.40 -2.06
N ASN A 8 -19.56 -5.26 -2.73
CA ASN A 8 -19.01 -6.40 -3.46
C ASN A 8 -18.15 -5.96 -4.64
N LEU A 9 -18.58 -4.91 -5.34
CA LEU A 9 -17.81 -4.34 -6.43
C LEU A 9 -16.50 -3.74 -5.95
N LEU A 10 -16.51 -3.05 -4.79
CA LEU A 10 -15.30 -2.49 -4.19
C LEU A 10 -14.27 -3.58 -3.87
N GLY A 11 -14.69 -4.65 -3.20
CA GLY A 11 -13.79 -5.77 -2.87
C GLY A 11 -13.21 -6.43 -4.12
N ALA A 12 -14.04 -6.64 -5.14
CA ALA A 12 -13.59 -7.18 -6.42
C ALA A 12 -12.60 -6.25 -7.11
N TYR A 13 -12.85 -4.95 -7.08
CA TYR A 13 -11.95 -3.95 -7.61
C TYR A 13 -10.59 -3.99 -6.90
N GLN A 14 -10.60 -4.06 -5.57
CA GLN A 14 -9.35 -4.13 -4.79
C GLN A 14 -8.52 -5.36 -5.17
N TYR A 15 -9.16 -6.53 -5.23
CA TYR A 15 -8.49 -7.78 -5.59
C TYR A 15 -7.92 -7.71 -7.01
N GLN A 16 -8.73 -7.27 -7.98
CA GLN A 16 -8.29 -7.19 -9.37
C GLN A 16 -7.18 -6.16 -9.57
N SER A 17 -7.18 -5.08 -8.79
CA SER A 17 -6.11 -4.10 -8.82
C SER A 17 -4.77 -4.71 -8.40
N LEU A 18 -4.77 -5.55 -7.34
CA LEU A 18 -3.56 -6.26 -6.92
C LEU A 18 -3.08 -7.22 -8.01
N LYS A 19 -3.99 -7.96 -8.64
CA LYS A 19 -3.66 -8.88 -9.71
C LYS A 19 -3.12 -8.15 -10.95
N LEU A 20 -3.68 -6.99 -11.26
CA LEU A 20 -3.19 -6.17 -12.36
C LEU A 20 -1.73 -5.74 -12.12
N ILE A 21 -1.42 -5.24 -10.92
CA ILE A 21 -0.07 -4.84 -10.56
C ILE A 21 0.90 -6.03 -10.66
N GLU A 22 0.50 -7.20 -10.16
CA GLU A 22 1.31 -8.41 -10.23
C GLU A 22 1.60 -8.85 -11.67
N SER A 23 0.78 -8.43 -12.64
CA SER A 23 1.04 -8.74 -14.05
C SER A 23 2.15 -7.88 -14.64
N PHE A 24 2.49 -6.75 -14.01
CA PHE A 24 3.54 -5.83 -14.47
C PHE A 24 4.85 -5.99 -13.72
N LEU A 25 4.81 -6.40 -12.44
CA LEU A 25 6.03 -6.53 -11.65
C LEU A 25 5.93 -7.69 -10.67
N GLN A 26 7.10 -8.22 -10.35
CA GLN A 26 7.23 -9.30 -9.39
C GLN A 26 7.10 -8.76 -7.97
N LEU A 27 6.20 -9.35 -7.17
CA LEU A 27 6.01 -9.00 -5.76
C LEU A 27 5.97 -10.28 -4.94
N ARG A 28 6.48 -10.21 -3.72
CA ARG A 28 6.30 -11.28 -2.74
C ARG A 28 4.90 -11.24 -2.14
N SER A 29 4.44 -10.05 -1.81
CA SER A 29 3.11 -9.85 -1.22
C SER A 29 2.59 -8.46 -1.55
N SER A 30 1.28 -8.29 -1.49
CA SER A 30 0.66 -6.97 -1.61
C SER A 30 -0.63 -6.90 -0.81
N ALA A 31 -1.05 -5.67 -0.52
CA ALA A 31 -2.28 -5.41 0.21
C ALA A 31 -2.91 -4.12 -0.31
N PHE A 32 -4.23 -4.12 -0.41
CA PHE A 32 -5.02 -2.94 -0.76
C PHE A 32 -5.96 -2.67 0.41
N TYR A 33 -5.78 -1.56 1.10
CA TYR A 33 -6.61 -1.22 2.25
C TYR A 33 -7.18 0.18 2.13
N LEU A 34 -8.31 0.40 2.78
CA LEU A 34 -8.94 1.70 2.91
C LEU A 34 -8.44 2.34 4.20
N VAL A 35 -8.37 3.66 4.21
CA VAL A 35 -7.90 4.42 5.38
C VAL A 35 -9.11 5.06 6.04
N GLY A 36 -9.35 4.71 7.31
CA GLY A 36 -10.40 5.32 8.10
C GLY A 36 -10.00 6.67 8.67
N PRO A 37 -10.93 7.39 9.34
CA PRO A 37 -10.61 8.68 9.96
C PRO A 37 -9.51 8.62 11.02
N ASP A 38 -9.33 7.43 11.63
CA ASP A 38 -8.29 7.15 12.63
C ASP A 38 -6.96 6.70 12.00
N MET A 39 -6.84 6.77 10.68
CA MET A 39 -5.66 6.34 9.89
C MET A 39 -5.36 4.84 9.98
N ARG A 40 -6.33 4.03 10.41
CA ARG A 40 -6.16 2.58 10.50
C ARG A 40 -6.67 1.89 9.24
N HIS A 41 -6.17 0.68 8.99
CA HIS A 41 -6.58 -0.14 7.86
C HIS A 41 -8.03 -0.59 8.00
N ARG A 42 -8.78 -0.45 6.91
CA ARG A 42 -10.15 -0.95 6.79
C ARG A 42 -10.30 -1.62 5.43
N GLY A 43 -11.27 -2.52 5.30
CA GLY A 43 -11.57 -3.14 4.01
C GLY A 43 -10.36 -3.78 3.35
N LEU A 44 -9.54 -4.49 4.13
CA LEU A 44 -8.27 -5.05 3.69
C LEU A 44 -8.47 -6.21 2.73
N VAL A 45 -7.83 -6.14 1.57
CA VAL A 45 -7.69 -7.23 0.61
C VAL A 45 -6.20 -7.48 0.42
N THR A 46 -5.77 -8.74 0.49
CA THR A 46 -4.36 -9.10 0.41
C THR A 46 -4.08 -10.11 -0.70
N SER A 47 -2.84 -10.13 -1.15
CA SER A 47 -2.29 -11.16 -2.01
C SER A 47 -1.02 -11.68 -1.35
N ASN A 48 -1.03 -12.95 -0.97
CA ASN A 48 0.09 -13.63 -0.32
C ASN A 48 0.57 -12.95 0.98
N LEU A 49 -0.37 -12.40 1.75
CA LEU A 49 -0.08 -11.75 3.03
C LEU A 49 -1.12 -12.22 4.05
N ALA A 50 -0.67 -12.74 5.19
CA ALA A 50 -1.57 -13.21 6.24
C ALA A 50 -2.18 -12.03 7.02
N LYS A 51 -3.46 -12.11 7.33
CA LYS A 51 -4.16 -11.07 8.09
C LYS A 51 -3.58 -10.86 9.48
N LYS A 52 -3.00 -11.90 10.08
CA LYS A 52 -2.31 -11.77 11.39
C LYS A 52 -1.15 -10.78 11.32
N ASP A 53 -0.45 -10.71 10.17
CA ASP A 53 0.67 -9.80 10.00
C ASP A 53 0.20 -8.35 9.90
N ASP A 54 -0.96 -8.12 9.26
CA ASP A 54 -1.57 -6.79 9.25
C ASP A 54 -2.04 -6.39 10.65
N ARG A 55 -2.61 -7.32 11.42
CA ARG A 55 -2.99 -7.03 12.81
C ARG A 55 -1.78 -6.66 13.65
N LEU A 56 -0.67 -7.37 13.48
CA LEU A 56 0.58 -7.04 14.17
C LEU A 56 1.08 -5.66 13.78
N TYR A 57 1.05 -5.34 12.50
CA TYR A 57 1.40 -4.01 12.00
C TYR A 57 0.58 -2.93 12.67
N GLN A 58 -0.75 -3.04 12.65
CA GLN A 58 -1.64 -2.03 13.20
C GLN A 58 -1.52 -1.87 14.70
N SER A 59 -1.29 -2.97 15.43
CA SER A 59 -1.23 -2.93 16.89
C SER A 59 0.13 -2.45 17.43
N ARG A 60 1.22 -2.61 16.65
CA ARG A 60 2.56 -2.44 17.21
C ARG A 60 3.51 -1.60 16.36
N TYR A 61 3.44 -1.70 15.02
CA TYR A 61 4.46 -1.13 14.14
C TYR A 61 3.99 0.02 13.27
N MET A 62 2.69 0.27 13.19
CA MET A 62 2.10 1.27 12.31
C MET A 62 2.74 2.66 12.47
N HIS A 63 2.99 3.07 13.70
CA HIS A 63 3.56 4.39 13.99
C HIS A 63 5.05 4.50 13.62
N MET A 64 5.71 3.38 13.39
CA MET A 64 7.12 3.34 12.96
C MET A 64 7.28 3.31 11.45
N ASP A 65 6.20 3.03 10.71
CA ASP A 65 6.23 2.88 9.27
C ASP A 65 6.55 4.20 8.57
N PRO A 66 7.68 4.30 7.86
CA PRO A 66 8.04 5.53 7.13
C PRO A 66 7.05 5.87 6.02
N LEU A 67 6.29 4.88 5.52
CA LEU A 67 5.31 5.06 4.45
C LEU A 67 3.89 5.20 4.96
N HIS A 68 3.67 5.28 6.28
CA HIS A 68 2.32 5.44 6.81
C HIS A 68 1.65 6.68 6.21
N PRO A 69 0.36 6.56 5.79
CA PRO A 69 -0.33 7.67 5.10
C PRO A 69 -0.27 9.00 5.81
N SER A 70 -0.26 9.01 7.15
CA SER A 70 -0.19 10.26 7.93
C SER A 70 1.07 11.08 7.64
N ARG A 71 2.13 10.44 7.13
CA ARG A 71 3.39 11.11 6.81
C ARG A 71 3.42 11.64 5.38
N HIS A 72 2.43 11.29 4.55
CA HIS A 72 2.39 11.58 3.12
C HIS A 72 1.10 12.27 2.68
N GLU A 73 0.29 12.73 3.62
CA GLU A 73 -1.00 13.39 3.32
C GLU A 73 -0.77 14.62 2.44
N GLU A 74 0.24 15.41 2.73
CA GLU A 74 0.60 16.60 1.95
C GLU A 74 1.56 16.23 0.81
N GLY A 75 1.69 17.14 -0.18
CA GLY A 75 2.67 17.01 -1.25
C GLY A 75 2.22 16.25 -2.49
N GLY A 76 1.10 15.53 -2.45
CA GLY A 76 0.49 14.93 -3.64
C GLY A 76 1.21 13.75 -4.27
N ALA A 77 2.21 13.16 -3.60
CA ALA A 77 2.90 11.98 -4.13
C ALA A 77 1.93 10.81 -4.30
N THR A 78 2.03 10.10 -5.42
CA THR A 78 1.14 8.96 -5.73
C THR A 78 1.81 7.62 -5.48
N VAL A 79 3.10 7.51 -5.73
CA VAL A 79 3.87 6.27 -5.49
C VAL A 79 5.16 6.66 -4.78
N VAL A 80 5.40 6.06 -3.62
CA VAL A 80 6.60 6.32 -2.81
C VAL A 80 7.20 4.98 -2.39
N HIS A 81 8.50 4.81 -2.57
CA HIS A 81 9.19 3.62 -2.05
C HIS A 81 10.14 4.00 -0.91
N MET A 82 10.30 3.07 0.02
CA MET A 82 11.02 3.34 1.27
C MET A 82 12.46 3.79 1.04
N ASP A 83 13.13 3.21 0.05
CA ASP A 83 14.52 3.53 -0.26
C ASP A 83 14.70 4.93 -0.86
N SER A 84 13.62 5.62 -1.26
CA SER A 84 13.69 7.01 -1.70
C SER A 84 13.62 8.01 -0.55
N ILE A 85 13.15 7.60 0.62
CA ILE A 85 12.98 8.48 1.78
C ILE A 85 13.94 8.15 2.93
N MET A 86 14.60 7.00 2.88
CA MET A 86 15.60 6.58 3.86
C MET A 86 16.78 5.93 3.13
N SER A 87 17.99 6.13 3.64
CA SER A 87 19.16 5.42 3.11
C SER A 87 19.07 3.92 3.44
N PRO A 88 19.70 3.05 2.66
CA PRO A 88 19.75 1.62 2.99
C PRO A 88 20.24 1.35 4.40
N GLU A 89 21.25 2.07 4.86
CA GLU A 89 21.82 1.93 6.20
C GLU A 89 20.80 2.30 7.27
N ALA A 90 20.07 3.40 7.07
CA ALA A 90 19.04 3.84 8.01
C ALA A 90 17.88 2.84 8.09
N ILE A 91 17.48 2.28 6.95
CA ILE A 91 16.44 1.23 6.91
C ILE A 91 16.89 0.02 7.71
N GLU A 92 18.08 -0.50 7.41
CA GLU A 92 18.60 -1.72 8.06
C GLU A 92 18.82 -1.57 9.55
N GLN A 93 19.08 -0.35 10.02
CA GLN A 93 19.24 -0.05 11.44
C GLN A 93 17.94 0.24 12.16
N SER A 94 16.85 0.45 11.42
CA SER A 94 15.56 0.79 12.02
C SER A 94 14.92 -0.41 12.71
N ALA A 95 14.21 -0.15 13.82
CA ALA A 95 13.44 -1.17 14.51
C ALA A 95 12.32 -1.73 13.61
N TYR A 96 11.73 -0.87 12.77
CA TYR A 96 10.68 -1.28 11.85
C TYR A 96 11.17 -2.39 10.91
N TYR A 97 12.38 -2.25 10.37
CA TYR A 97 12.96 -3.27 9.50
C TYR A 97 13.40 -4.50 10.31
N ARG A 98 14.20 -4.30 11.37
CA ARG A 98 14.79 -5.41 12.12
C ARG A 98 13.77 -6.29 12.83
N ASP A 99 12.72 -5.67 13.38
CA ASP A 99 11.76 -6.36 14.24
C ASP A 99 10.48 -6.76 13.50
N PHE A 100 10.15 -6.10 12.40
CA PHE A 100 8.91 -6.34 11.66
C PHE A 100 9.14 -6.87 10.24
N LEU A 101 9.82 -6.13 9.37
CA LEU A 101 9.97 -6.52 7.96
C LEU A 101 10.88 -7.72 7.78
N LYS A 102 12.06 -7.69 8.39
CA LYS A 102 13.07 -8.74 8.23
C LYS A 102 12.58 -10.13 8.68
N PRO A 103 11.93 -10.28 9.83
CA PRO A 103 11.40 -11.59 10.24
C PRO A 103 10.36 -12.15 9.27
N MET A 104 9.67 -11.31 8.50
CA MET A 104 8.72 -11.72 7.48
C MET A 104 9.36 -11.87 6.09
N ASP A 105 10.67 -11.68 6.01
CA ASP A 105 11.43 -11.76 4.76
C ASP A 105 11.03 -10.68 3.74
N TYR A 106 10.78 -9.46 4.23
CA TYR A 106 10.56 -8.28 3.39
C TYR A 106 11.72 -7.31 3.51
N ARG A 107 12.13 -6.72 2.39
CA ARG A 107 13.18 -5.70 2.37
C ARG A 107 12.74 -4.43 1.66
N TYR A 108 12.05 -4.54 0.54
CA TYR A 108 11.68 -3.40 -0.29
C TYR A 108 10.18 -3.18 -0.25
N VAL A 109 9.78 -1.96 0.04
CA VAL A 109 8.38 -1.57 0.19
C VAL A 109 8.10 -0.36 -0.68
N ALA A 110 7.02 -0.41 -1.43
CA ALA A 110 6.49 0.73 -2.17
C ALA A 110 4.99 0.84 -1.88
N ASP A 111 4.51 2.07 -1.69
CA ASP A 111 3.09 2.34 -1.49
C ASP A 111 2.56 3.21 -2.62
N MET A 112 1.34 2.89 -3.06
CA MET A 112 0.57 3.69 -3.99
C MET A 112 -0.59 4.30 -3.22
N PHE A 113 -0.66 5.64 -3.21
CA PHE A 113 -1.67 6.39 -2.46
C PHE A 113 -2.81 6.81 -3.37
N PHE A 114 -4.02 6.74 -2.81
CA PHE A 114 -5.24 7.21 -3.49
C PHE A 114 -5.88 8.31 -2.65
N ARG A 115 -6.26 9.40 -3.31
CA ARG A 115 -6.81 10.57 -2.63
C ARG A 115 -8.23 10.86 -3.06
N SER A 116 -8.97 11.47 -2.13
CA SER A 116 -10.27 12.09 -2.37
C SER A 116 -10.27 13.40 -1.56
N ASN A 117 -10.56 14.51 -2.21
CA ASN A 117 -10.53 15.84 -1.57
C ASN A 117 -9.19 16.11 -0.88
N ASP A 118 -8.08 15.78 -1.55
CA ASP A 118 -6.69 15.96 -1.09
C ASP A 118 -6.30 15.14 0.14
N LYS A 119 -7.13 14.19 0.56
CA LYS A 119 -6.84 13.28 1.67
C LYS A 119 -6.61 11.88 1.15
N ILE A 120 -5.63 11.19 1.73
CA ILE A 120 -5.39 9.78 1.41
C ILE A 120 -6.53 8.93 1.98
N VAL A 121 -7.22 8.21 1.11
CA VAL A 121 -8.38 7.39 1.49
C VAL A 121 -8.16 5.90 1.27
N ALA A 122 -7.08 5.54 0.57
CA ALA A 122 -6.74 4.14 0.31
C ALA A 122 -5.26 4.04 -0.06
N VAL A 123 -4.70 2.85 0.14
CA VAL A 123 -3.29 2.57 -0.16
C VAL A 123 -3.16 1.15 -0.70
N ILE A 124 -2.30 0.99 -1.70
CA ILE A 124 -1.78 -0.32 -2.09
C ILE A 124 -0.33 -0.40 -1.60
N THR A 125 -0.04 -1.39 -0.76
CA THR A 125 1.31 -1.69 -0.31
C THR A 125 1.88 -2.84 -1.12
N MET A 126 3.09 -2.68 -1.64
CA MET A 126 3.79 -3.66 -2.46
C MET A 126 5.09 -4.04 -1.77
N LEU A 127 5.30 -5.35 -1.61
CA LEU A 127 6.39 -5.88 -0.80
C LEU A 127 7.25 -6.85 -1.62
N ARG A 128 8.57 -6.67 -1.53
CA ARG A 128 9.58 -7.54 -2.13
C ARG A 128 10.55 -8.03 -1.09
N ASP A 129 11.05 -9.25 -1.29
CA ASP A 129 12.20 -9.75 -0.54
C ASP A 129 13.50 -9.22 -1.17
N GLU A 130 14.61 -9.51 -0.51
CA GLU A 130 15.93 -9.06 -0.96
C GLU A 130 16.33 -9.68 -2.30
N GLU A 131 15.95 -10.92 -2.54
CA GLU A 131 16.27 -11.62 -3.80
C GLU A 131 15.51 -10.99 -4.99
N GLN A 132 14.28 -10.57 -4.81
CA GLN A 132 13.50 -9.90 -5.85
C GLN A 132 14.07 -8.52 -6.20
N GLY A 133 14.78 -7.90 -5.27
CA GLY A 133 15.51 -6.67 -5.52
C GLY A 133 14.67 -5.41 -5.40
N ARG A 134 15.35 -4.28 -5.59
CA ARG A 134 14.73 -2.95 -5.50
C ARG A 134 13.72 -2.76 -6.62
N PHE A 135 12.74 -1.89 -6.37
CA PHE A 135 11.87 -1.39 -7.43
C PHE A 135 12.71 -0.54 -8.38
N SER A 136 12.67 -0.85 -9.67
CA SER A 136 13.41 -0.08 -10.68
C SER A 136 12.67 1.22 -10.99
N GLU A 137 13.39 2.19 -11.57
CA GLU A 137 12.78 3.45 -11.99
C GLU A 137 11.70 3.21 -13.05
N ASP A 138 11.89 2.23 -13.94
CA ASP A 138 10.88 1.88 -14.96
C ASP A 138 9.63 1.29 -14.31
N GLU A 139 9.80 0.44 -13.29
CA GLU A 139 8.68 -0.13 -12.54
C GLU A 139 7.90 0.95 -11.79
N LEU A 140 8.60 1.87 -11.14
CA LEU A 140 7.98 2.99 -10.44
C LEU A 140 7.25 3.91 -11.41
N ALA A 141 7.83 4.18 -12.58
CA ALA A 141 7.19 4.98 -13.62
C ALA A 141 5.89 4.31 -14.12
N THR A 142 5.91 3.00 -14.30
CA THR A 142 4.72 2.23 -14.69
C THR A 142 3.63 2.35 -13.62
N LEU A 143 3.98 2.21 -12.36
CA LEU A 143 3.05 2.35 -11.25
C LEU A 143 2.44 3.75 -11.20
N ARG A 144 3.25 4.79 -11.44
CA ARG A 144 2.76 6.18 -11.46
C ARG A 144 1.78 6.43 -12.62
N LYS A 145 1.99 5.77 -13.76
CA LYS A 145 1.06 5.87 -14.89
C LYS A 145 -0.23 5.11 -14.64
N LEU A 146 -0.16 4.01 -13.91
CA LEU A 146 -1.32 3.17 -13.59
C LEU A 146 -2.20 3.82 -12.51
N GLN A 147 -1.59 4.53 -11.57
CA GLN A 147 -2.28 5.10 -10.40
C GLN A 147 -3.54 5.92 -10.76
N PRO A 148 -3.53 6.85 -11.73
CA PRO A 148 -4.72 7.64 -12.04
C PRO A 148 -5.91 6.79 -12.49
N PHE A 149 -5.66 5.70 -13.23
CA PHE A 149 -6.74 4.82 -13.66
C PHE A 149 -7.37 4.10 -12.47
N LEU A 150 -6.56 3.61 -11.55
CA LEU A 150 -7.05 2.95 -10.34
C LEU A 150 -7.76 3.94 -9.41
N GLU A 151 -7.23 5.15 -9.26
CA GLU A 151 -7.86 6.18 -8.44
C GLU A 151 -9.21 6.61 -9.00
N TYR A 152 -9.30 6.79 -10.30
CA TYR A 152 -10.55 7.15 -10.96
C TYR A 152 -11.62 6.08 -10.71
N THR A 153 -11.23 4.81 -10.85
CA THR A 153 -12.15 3.69 -10.62
C THR A 153 -12.56 3.61 -9.14
N LEU A 154 -11.60 3.78 -8.23
CA LEU A 154 -11.87 3.77 -6.79
C LEU A 154 -12.91 4.83 -6.44
N ASN A 155 -12.75 6.04 -6.94
CA ASN A 155 -13.67 7.15 -6.66
C ASN A 155 -15.08 6.91 -7.21
N GLY A 156 -15.25 5.99 -8.14
CA GLY A 156 -16.54 5.58 -8.66
C GLY A 156 -17.24 4.50 -7.83
N VAL A 157 -16.51 3.76 -6.99
CA VAL A 157 -17.05 2.62 -6.24
C VAL A 157 -16.92 2.77 -4.72
N TYR A 158 -16.30 3.82 -4.24
CA TYR A 158 -16.03 4.01 -2.81
C TYR A 158 -16.36 5.44 -2.38
N LEU A 159 -17.16 5.56 -1.31
CA LEU A 159 -17.46 6.85 -0.67
C LEU A 159 -16.74 6.86 0.69
N PRO A 160 -15.59 7.54 0.80
CA PRO A 160 -14.83 7.54 2.04
C PRO A 160 -15.52 8.34 3.14
N ALA A 161 -15.26 7.92 4.39
CA ALA A 161 -15.77 8.60 5.59
C ALA A 161 -14.89 9.79 6.02
N ARG A 162 -13.79 10.03 5.33
CA ARG A 162 -12.84 11.10 5.67
C ARG A 162 -13.19 12.43 5.07
#